data_d8498b8863d15897984d013ba89330f4
#
_entry.id   d8498b8863d15897984d013ba89330f4
#
_cell.length_a   1.000
_cell.length_b   1.000
_cell.length_c   1.000
_cell.angle_alpha   90.00
_cell.angle_beta   90.00
_cell.angle_gamma   90.00
#
_symmetry.space_group_name_H-M   'P 1'
#
loop_
_entity.id
_entity.type
_entity.pdbx_description
1 polymer ?
#
loop_
_entity_poly.entity_id
_entity_poly.type
_entity_poly.pdbx_seq_one_letter_code
_entity_poly.pdbx_strand_id
1 'polypeptide(L)'
;MRRNHIHHGRDVGIFTFDNGLGYFEANDIHNNRIAGFEVKAGANPTVVHCEIHHGQTGGIYVHENGLGQFIDNKIHSNNFAGVWITSNSNPTIRRNEIYNGHQGGVYIFGEGRGLIEHNNIYGNALAGIQIRTNSDPIVRHNKIHHGQHGGIYVHEKGQGLIEENEVYANTLAGVWITTGSTPVLRRNRIHSGKQVGVYFYDNGHGKLEDNDIFNHLYSGVQIR
;
A
#
# COMPACT_ATOMS: atom_id res chain seq x y z
N MET A 1 -18.77 11.06 -12.12
CA MET A 1 -19.67 10.87 -10.93
C MET A 1 -19.18 11.75 -9.79
N ARG A 2 -20.09 12.46 -9.12
CA ARG A 2 -19.71 13.36 -8.01
C ARG A 2 -20.73 13.32 -6.89
N ARG A 3 -20.27 13.31 -5.64
CA ARG A 3 -21.07 13.46 -4.41
C ARG A 3 -22.21 12.43 -4.28
N ASN A 4 -21.89 11.16 -4.56
CA ASN A 4 -22.83 10.07 -4.38
C ASN A 4 -22.48 9.27 -3.13
N HIS A 5 -23.49 8.66 -2.52
CA HIS A 5 -23.35 7.63 -1.51
C HIS A 5 -23.58 6.26 -2.17
N ILE A 6 -22.58 5.39 -2.12
CA ILE A 6 -22.58 4.09 -2.81
C ILE A 6 -22.27 3.01 -1.77
N HIS A 7 -23.30 2.32 -1.31
CA HIS A 7 -23.14 1.48 -0.14
C HIS A 7 -24.04 0.24 -0.12
N HIS A 8 -23.65 -0.73 0.72
CA HIS A 8 -24.39 -1.96 1.00
C HIS A 8 -24.68 -2.80 -0.26
N GLY A 9 -23.85 -2.64 -1.30
CA GLY A 9 -23.90 -3.50 -2.47
C GLY A 9 -23.46 -4.94 -2.13
N ARG A 10 -24.08 -5.92 -2.78
CA ARG A 10 -23.71 -7.34 -2.64
C ARG A 10 -22.46 -7.71 -3.44
N ASP A 11 -21.90 -6.77 -4.13
CA ASP A 11 -20.70 -6.89 -4.96
C ASP A 11 -19.78 -5.68 -4.68
N VAL A 12 -19.04 -5.19 -5.66
CA VAL A 12 -18.23 -3.97 -5.55
C VAL A 12 -19.10 -2.70 -5.52
N GLY A 13 -18.57 -1.65 -4.92
CA GLY A 13 -19.25 -0.36 -4.94
C GLY A 13 -19.23 0.28 -6.33
N ILE A 14 -18.03 0.45 -6.91
CA ILE A 14 -17.83 0.95 -8.28
C ILE A 14 -16.89 0.01 -9.01
N PHE A 15 -17.28 -0.39 -10.21
CA PHE A 15 -16.50 -1.29 -11.06
C PHE A 15 -16.17 -0.64 -12.40
N THR A 16 -14.87 -0.58 -12.74
CA THR A 16 -14.38 -0.11 -14.03
C THR A 16 -13.55 -1.20 -14.70
N PHE A 17 -13.85 -1.53 -15.94
CA PHE A 17 -13.23 -2.63 -16.67
C PHE A 17 -13.18 -2.38 -18.18
N ASP A 18 -12.50 -3.22 -18.94
CA ASP A 18 -12.41 -3.19 -20.40
C ASP A 18 -12.02 -1.81 -20.95
N ASN A 19 -10.87 -1.29 -20.47
CA ASN A 19 -10.36 0.03 -20.82
C ASN A 19 -11.30 1.19 -20.43
N GLY A 20 -12.25 0.93 -19.54
CA GLY A 20 -13.17 1.94 -19.02
C GLY A 20 -12.45 3.13 -18.40
N LEU A 21 -12.98 4.30 -18.63
CA LEU A 21 -12.51 5.56 -18.09
C LEU A 21 -13.56 6.13 -17.13
N GLY A 22 -13.23 7.20 -16.47
CA GLY A 22 -14.19 7.92 -15.65
C GLY A 22 -13.51 8.88 -14.68
N TYR A 23 -14.24 9.90 -14.29
CA TYR A 23 -13.84 10.82 -13.25
C TYR A 23 -14.82 10.73 -12.09
N PHE A 24 -14.29 10.36 -10.91
CA PHE A 24 -15.06 10.09 -9.69
C PHE A 24 -14.57 11.02 -8.59
N GLU A 25 -15.42 11.90 -8.12
CA GLU A 25 -15.04 12.96 -7.18
C GLU A 25 -15.99 13.05 -6.00
N ALA A 26 -15.43 13.12 -4.80
CA ALA A 26 -16.16 13.34 -3.56
C ALA A 26 -17.32 12.35 -3.35
N ASN A 27 -17.14 11.10 -3.73
CA ASN A 27 -18.09 10.05 -3.44
C ASN A 27 -17.76 9.38 -2.09
N ASP A 28 -18.80 8.99 -1.39
CA ASP A 28 -18.73 8.20 -0.16
C ASP A 28 -19.10 6.75 -0.51
N ILE A 29 -18.11 5.84 -0.40
CA ILE A 29 -18.21 4.46 -0.86
C ILE A 29 -17.94 3.53 0.32
N HIS A 30 -18.98 2.84 0.81
CA HIS A 30 -18.82 2.10 2.06
C HIS A 30 -19.70 0.85 2.18
N ASN A 31 -19.32 -0.05 3.08
CA ASN A 31 -20.07 -1.25 3.42
C ASN A 31 -20.44 -2.15 2.22
N ASN A 32 -19.67 -2.11 1.16
CA ASN A 32 -19.86 -3.00 0.02
C ASN A 32 -19.20 -4.36 0.32
N ARG A 33 -19.74 -5.44 -0.27
CA ARG A 33 -19.35 -6.80 0.10
C ARG A 33 -17.97 -7.19 -0.43
N ILE A 34 -17.60 -6.72 -1.62
CA ILE A 34 -16.29 -7.00 -2.22
C ILE A 34 -15.39 -5.76 -2.02
N ALA A 35 -14.98 -5.06 -3.04
CA ALA A 35 -14.20 -3.85 -2.90
C ALA A 35 -15.07 -2.59 -2.93
N GLY A 36 -14.60 -1.50 -2.34
CA GLY A 36 -15.24 -0.22 -2.54
C GLY A 36 -15.14 0.23 -4.00
N PHE A 37 -13.93 0.14 -4.57
CA PHE A 37 -13.64 0.47 -5.96
C PHE A 37 -12.81 -0.63 -6.62
N GLU A 38 -13.24 -1.17 -7.75
CA GLU A 38 -12.51 -2.21 -8.49
C GLU A 38 -12.15 -1.74 -9.91
N VAL A 39 -10.91 -2.03 -10.32
CA VAL A 39 -10.36 -1.67 -11.63
C VAL A 39 -9.69 -2.88 -12.25
N LYS A 40 -10.06 -3.25 -13.47
CA LYS A 40 -9.41 -4.34 -14.21
C LYS A 40 -9.39 -4.15 -15.71
N ALA A 41 -8.71 -5.05 -16.40
CA ALA A 41 -8.71 -5.15 -17.87
C ALA A 41 -8.41 -3.80 -18.54
N GLY A 42 -7.30 -3.17 -18.16
CA GLY A 42 -6.81 -1.92 -18.76
C GLY A 42 -7.61 -0.67 -18.41
N ALA A 43 -8.62 -0.76 -17.55
CA ALA A 43 -9.37 0.43 -17.15
C ALA A 43 -8.49 1.45 -16.43
N ASN A 44 -8.77 2.74 -16.64
CA ASN A 44 -7.96 3.84 -16.13
C ASN A 44 -8.84 5.01 -15.61
N PRO A 45 -9.57 4.80 -14.51
CA PRO A 45 -10.36 5.84 -13.88
C PRO A 45 -9.48 6.87 -13.14
N THR A 46 -10.02 8.07 -12.95
CA THR A 46 -9.49 9.07 -12.03
C THR A 46 -10.44 9.22 -10.85
N VAL A 47 -9.93 8.92 -9.64
CA VAL A 47 -10.69 8.88 -8.39
C VAL A 47 -10.08 9.88 -7.42
N VAL A 48 -10.82 10.94 -7.07
CA VAL A 48 -10.30 12.04 -6.27
C VAL A 48 -11.25 12.44 -5.16
N HIS A 49 -10.66 12.78 -3.99
CA HIS A 49 -11.42 13.26 -2.83
C HIS A 49 -12.58 12.37 -2.40
N CYS A 50 -12.50 11.08 -2.69
CA CYS A 50 -13.47 10.08 -2.25
C CYS A 50 -13.12 9.54 -0.86
N GLU A 51 -14.13 9.09 -0.13
CA GLU A 51 -13.96 8.32 1.10
C GLU A 51 -14.39 6.88 0.83
N ILE A 52 -13.48 5.91 1.07
CA ILE A 52 -13.68 4.49 0.76
C ILE A 52 -13.44 3.68 2.04
N HIS A 53 -14.51 3.20 2.67
CA HIS A 53 -14.39 2.70 4.02
C HIS A 53 -15.39 1.60 4.41
N HIS A 54 -15.11 0.94 5.52
CA HIS A 54 -15.96 -0.11 6.11
C HIS A 54 -16.39 -1.19 5.11
N GLY A 55 -15.59 -1.44 4.07
CA GLY A 55 -15.81 -2.54 3.14
C GLY A 55 -15.63 -3.90 3.82
N GLN A 56 -16.41 -4.88 3.39
CA GLN A 56 -16.29 -6.24 3.93
C GLN A 56 -15.03 -6.97 3.44
N THR A 57 -14.39 -6.44 2.40
CA THR A 57 -13.05 -6.84 1.94
C THR A 57 -12.15 -5.61 1.86
N GLY A 58 -11.50 -5.34 0.72
CA GLY A 58 -10.59 -4.21 0.55
C GLY A 58 -11.27 -2.90 0.19
N GLY A 59 -10.53 -1.81 0.28
CA GLY A 59 -11.00 -0.51 -0.18
C GLY A 59 -10.95 -0.41 -1.70
N ILE A 60 -9.75 -0.50 -2.28
CA ILE A 60 -9.48 -0.43 -3.73
C ILE A 60 -8.84 -1.74 -4.17
N TYR A 61 -9.30 -2.28 -5.30
CA TYR A 61 -8.73 -3.49 -5.91
C TYR A 61 -8.41 -3.24 -7.39
N VAL A 62 -7.12 -3.31 -7.74
CA VAL A 62 -6.62 -3.11 -9.11
C VAL A 62 -5.94 -4.38 -9.59
N HIS A 63 -6.48 -5.03 -10.62
CA HIS A 63 -5.99 -6.31 -11.13
C HIS A 63 -6.13 -6.45 -12.65
N GLU A 64 -5.61 -7.53 -13.21
CA GLU A 64 -5.69 -7.83 -14.64
C GLU A 64 -5.27 -6.64 -15.53
N ASN A 65 -4.02 -6.15 -15.33
CA ASN A 65 -3.48 -5.00 -16.04
C ASN A 65 -4.28 -3.69 -15.81
N GLY A 66 -5.02 -3.58 -14.72
CA GLY A 66 -5.72 -2.36 -14.35
C GLY A 66 -4.76 -1.20 -14.10
N LEU A 67 -5.21 -0.01 -14.38
CA LEU A 67 -4.51 1.25 -14.15
C LEU A 67 -5.29 2.09 -13.13
N GLY A 68 -5.33 3.39 -13.28
CA GLY A 68 -6.10 4.29 -12.44
C GLY A 68 -5.24 5.31 -11.69
N GLN A 69 -5.87 6.44 -11.43
CA GLN A 69 -5.30 7.52 -10.64
C GLN A 69 -6.16 7.70 -9.39
N PHE A 70 -5.62 7.35 -8.23
CA PHE A 70 -6.29 7.50 -6.93
C PHE A 70 -5.58 8.59 -6.15
N ILE A 71 -6.19 9.76 -6.04
CA ILE A 71 -5.53 10.97 -5.57
C ILE A 71 -6.37 11.67 -4.49
N ASP A 72 -5.74 12.05 -3.39
CA ASP A 72 -6.37 12.80 -2.30
C ASP A 72 -7.63 12.10 -1.71
N ASN A 73 -7.64 10.77 -1.63
CA ASN A 73 -8.73 10.00 -1.06
C ASN A 73 -8.46 9.64 0.41
N LYS A 74 -9.52 9.32 1.14
CA LYS A 74 -9.46 8.67 2.45
C LYS A 74 -9.89 7.21 2.31
N ILE A 75 -9.02 6.30 2.69
CA ILE A 75 -9.24 4.86 2.55
C ILE A 75 -9.01 4.24 3.93
N HIS A 76 -10.07 3.78 4.60
CA HIS A 76 -9.93 3.36 5.98
C HIS A 76 -10.93 2.31 6.45
N SER A 77 -10.63 1.68 7.55
CA SER A 77 -11.53 0.77 8.27
C SER A 77 -12.11 -0.36 7.39
N ASN A 78 -11.38 -0.77 6.35
CA ASN A 78 -11.75 -1.90 5.52
C ASN A 78 -11.27 -3.21 6.16
N ASN A 79 -11.98 -4.31 5.95
CA ASN A 79 -11.68 -5.59 6.59
C ASN A 79 -10.39 -6.24 6.08
N PHE A 80 -9.99 -5.94 4.86
CA PHE A 80 -8.70 -6.37 4.31
C PHE A 80 -7.81 -5.14 4.03
N ALA A 81 -6.89 -5.22 3.07
CA ALA A 81 -6.02 -4.10 2.77
C ALA A 81 -6.79 -2.90 2.22
N GLY A 82 -6.31 -1.71 2.54
CA GLY A 82 -6.87 -0.48 1.97
C GLY A 82 -6.80 -0.47 0.45
N VAL A 83 -5.65 -0.85 -0.11
CA VAL A 83 -5.41 -0.94 -1.56
C VAL A 83 -4.76 -2.27 -1.91
N TRP A 84 -5.32 -2.99 -2.89
CA TRP A 84 -4.74 -4.18 -3.49
C TRP A 84 -4.34 -3.93 -4.94
N ILE A 85 -3.12 -4.34 -5.31
CA ILE A 85 -2.55 -4.21 -6.65
C ILE A 85 -1.95 -5.55 -7.04
N THR A 86 -2.44 -6.15 -8.14
CA THR A 86 -1.96 -7.47 -8.58
C THR A 86 -2.04 -7.64 -10.09
N SER A 87 -1.57 -8.77 -10.61
CA SER A 87 -1.74 -9.19 -12.01
C SER A 87 -1.26 -8.12 -13.00
N ASN A 88 0.00 -7.72 -12.89
CA ASN A 88 0.66 -6.71 -13.74
C ASN A 88 0.01 -5.30 -13.72
N SER A 89 -0.85 -5.03 -12.76
CA SER A 89 -1.51 -3.72 -12.67
C SER A 89 -0.53 -2.63 -12.25
N ASN A 90 -0.79 -1.40 -12.73
CA ASN A 90 0.14 -0.28 -12.54
C ASN A 90 -0.60 1.05 -12.25
N PRO A 91 -1.35 1.14 -11.15
CA PRO A 91 -2.03 2.37 -10.76
C PRO A 91 -1.07 3.40 -10.15
N THR A 92 -1.54 4.65 -10.10
CA THR A 92 -0.96 5.69 -9.26
C THR A 92 -1.80 5.90 -8.00
N ILE A 93 -1.18 5.73 -6.84
CA ILE A 93 -1.77 5.95 -5.50
C ILE A 93 -1.04 7.14 -4.89
N ARG A 94 -1.65 8.32 -4.92
CA ARG A 94 -0.98 9.59 -4.57
C ARG A 94 -1.77 10.42 -3.57
N ARG A 95 -1.09 10.94 -2.57
CA ARG A 95 -1.64 11.85 -1.54
C ARG A 95 -2.91 11.35 -0.85
N ASN A 96 -3.02 10.03 -0.68
CA ASN A 96 -4.14 9.46 0.06
C ASN A 96 -3.80 9.31 1.55
N GLU A 97 -4.82 9.32 2.38
CA GLU A 97 -4.75 8.81 3.74
C GLU A 97 -5.28 7.36 3.76
N ILE A 98 -4.42 6.42 4.20
CA ILE A 98 -4.73 4.98 4.22
C ILE A 98 -4.53 4.48 5.64
N TYR A 99 -5.62 4.25 6.37
CA TYR A 99 -5.49 4.07 7.82
C TYR A 99 -6.55 3.16 8.44
N ASN A 100 -6.25 2.68 9.65
CA ASN A 100 -7.14 1.89 10.50
C ASN A 100 -7.77 0.68 9.78
N GLY A 101 -7.09 0.11 8.79
CA GLY A 101 -7.50 -1.13 8.15
C GLY A 101 -7.29 -2.34 9.08
N HIS A 102 -8.15 -3.34 8.98
CA HIS A 102 -8.02 -4.57 9.77
C HIS A 102 -6.92 -5.50 9.24
N GLN A 103 -6.31 -5.15 8.13
CA GLN A 103 -5.09 -5.76 7.61
C GLN A 103 -4.07 -4.68 7.23
N GLY A 104 -3.39 -4.80 6.08
CA GLY A 104 -2.38 -3.84 5.64
C GLY A 104 -2.94 -2.58 4.99
N GLY A 105 -2.09 -1.58 4.83
CA GLY A 105 -2.45 -0.37 4.09
C GLY A 105 -2.50 -0.62 2.58
N VAL A 106 -1.35 -0.89 1.97
CA VAL A 106 -1.20 -1.19 0.53
C VAL A 106 -0.57 -2.57 0.34
N TYR A 107 -1.20 -3.40 -0.47
CA TYR A 107 -0.82 -4.78 -0.70
C TYR A 107 -0.55 -5.01 -2.19
N ILE A 108 0.72 -5.30 -2.55
CA ILE A 108 1.19 -5.43 -3.94
C ILE A 108 1.74 -6.83 -4.13
N PHE A 109 1.09 -7.64 -5.00
CA PHE A 109 1.45 -9.04 -5.19
C PHE A 109 1.19 -9.50 -6.63
N GLY A 110 1.66 -10.70 -6.98
CA GLY A 110 1.39 -11.29 -8.30
C GLY A 110 1.85 -10.37 -9.45
N GLU A 111 3.13 -9.96 -9.43
CA GLU A 111 3.72 -9.08 -10.44
C GLU A 111 3.08 -7.68 -10.50
N GLY A 112 2.42 -7.27 -9.41
CA GLY A 112 1.87 -5.93 -9.28
C GLY A 112 2.96 -4.86 -9.34
N ARG A 113 2.63 -3.74 -9.91
CA ARG A 113 3.47 -2.55 -10.00
C ARG A 113 2.74 -1.37 -9.37
N GLY A 114 3.07 -0.19 -9.75
CA GLY A 114 2.37 1.01 -9.31
C GLY A 114 3.34 2.07 -8.78
N LEU A 115 2.84 3.28 -8.81
CA LEU A 115 3.50 4.42 -8.19
C LEU A 115 2.74 4.77 -6.90
N ILE A 116 3.37 4.52 -5.76
CA ILE A 116 2.82 4.77 -4.42
C ILE A 116 3.57 5.95 -3.84
N GLU A 117 3.00 7.15 -3.91
CA GLU A 117 3.74 8.35 -3.52
C GLU A 117 2.93 9.38 -2.73
N HIS A 118 3.62 10.07 -1.83
CA HIS A 118 3.05 11.13 -0.99
C HIS A 118 1.83 10.70 -0.14
N ASN A 119 1.68 9.42 0.16
CA ASN A 119 0.58 8.95 0.99
C ASN A 119 0.93 9.02 2.49
N ASN A 120 -0.10 9.16 3.30
CA ASN A 120 -0.02 9.01 4.75
C ASN A 120 -0.68 7.67 5.14
N ILE A 121 0.13 6.70 5.56
CA ILE A 121 -0.29 5.31 5.82
C ILE A 121 -0.05 4.99 7.29
N TYR A 122 -1.13 4.77 8.06
CA TYR A 122 -0.98 4.63 9.52
C TYR A 122 -2.08 3.80 10.19
N GLY A 123 -1.78 3.32 11.37
CA GLY A 123 -2.76 2.63 12.23
C GLY A 123 -3.32 1.31 11.68
N ASN A 124 -2.73 0.75 10.63
CA ASN A 124 -3.19 -0.51 10.05
C ASN A 124 -2.74 -1.69 10.91
N ALA A 125 -3.53 -2.76 10.94
CA ALA A 125 -3.27 -3.92 11.78
C ALA A 125 -2.08 -4.76 11.31
N LEU A 126 -1.82 -4.81 10.01
CA LEU A 126 -0.64 -5.46 9.42
C LEU A 126 0.30 -4.41 8.82
N ALA A 127 1.25 -4.85 7.96
CA ALA A 127 2.24 -3.94 7.37
C ALA A 127 1.61 -2.76 6.65
N GLY A 128 2.20 -1.59 6.82
CA GLY A 128 1.75 -0.40 6.11
C GLY A 128 1.76 -0.61 4.59
N ILE A 129 2.88 -1.14 4.07
CA ILE A 129 2.99 -1.58 2.66
C ILE A 129 3.55 -3.00 2.64
N GLN A 130 2.95 -3.88 1.83
CA GLN A 130 3.46 -5.23 1.59
C GLN A 130 3.71 -5.43 0.09
N ILE A 131 4.92 -5.93 -0.24
CA ILE A 131 5.38 -6.18 -1.61
C ILE A 131 5.82 -7.63 -1.71
N ARG A 132 5.18 -8.43 -2.57
CA ARG A 132 5.52 -9.84 -2.71
C ARG A 132 5.30 -10.40 -4.11
N THR A 133 5.66 -11.65 -4.30
CA THR A 133 5.37 -12.45 -5.50
C THR A 133 5.79 -11.72 -6.77
N ASN A 134 7.11 -11.46 -6.89
CA ASN A 134 7.76 -10.78 -8.02
C ASN A 134 7.23 -9.38 -8.35
N SER A 135 6.60 -8.71 -7.40
CA SER A 135 6.10 -7.34 -7.60
C SER A 135 7.23 -6.32 -7.54
N ASP A 136 7.11 -5.25 -8.32
CA ASP A 136 8.17 -4.25 -8.52
C ASP A 136 7.59 -2.81 -8.58
N PRO A 137 7.02 -2.29 -7.48
CA PRO A 137 6.49 -0.93 -7.40
C PRO A 137 7.58 0.12 -7.19
N ILE A 138 7.20 1.38 -7.43
CA ILE A 138 7.91 2.55 -6.93
C ILE A 138 7.17 3.10 -5.72
N VAL A 139 7.83 3.13 -4.57
CA VAL A 139 7.30 3.59 -3.29
C VAL A 139 8.13 4.78 -2.81
N ARG A 140 7.58 5.99 -2.87
CA ARG A 140 8.36 7.18 -2.54
C ARG A 140 7.57 8.29 -1.86
N HIS A 141 8.29 9.08 -1.06
CA HIS A 141 7.74 10.25 -0.35
C HIS A 141 6.51 9.93 0.52
N ASN A 142 6.36 8.69 0.98
CA ASN A 142 5.27 8.32 1.87
C ASN A 142 5.66 8.50 3.34
N LYS A 143 4.67 8.75 4.20
CA LYS A 143 4.77 8.56 5.64
C LYS A 143 4.09 7.26 6.01
N ILE A 144 4.82 6.36 6.68
CA ILE A 144 4.34 5.02 7.04
C ILE A 144 4.59 4.82 8.53
N HIS A 145 3.54 4.90 9.35
CA HIS A 145 3.75 5.04 10.78
C HIS A 145 2.62 4.51 11.67
N HIS A 146 2.93 4.33 12.94
CA HIS A 146 1.99 3.93 13.99
C HIS A 146 1.17 2.68 13.64
N GLY A 147 1.70 1.81 12.77
CA GLY A 147 1.10 0.52 12.46
C GLY A 147 1.27 -0.49 13.62
N GLN A 148 0.35 -1.43 13.70
CA GLN A 148 0.41 -2.51 14.70
C GLN A 148 1.40 -3.62 14.31
N HIS A 149 1.96 -3.54 13.11
CA HIS A 149 2.95 -4.46 12.54
C HIS A 149 4.19 -3.68 12.06
N GLY A 150 4.89 -4.16 11.02
CA GLY A 150 6.00 -3.45 10.40
C GLY A 150 5.55 -2.32 9.47
N GLY A 151 6.48 -1.43 9.14
CA GLY A 151 6.19 -0.37 8.18
C GLY A 151 6.06 -0.92 6.76
N ILE A 152 7.15 -1.49 6.23
CA ILE A 152 7.18 -2.09 4.88
C ILE A 152 7.65 -3.55 4.99
N TYR A 153 6.95 -4.46 4.32
CA TYR A 153 7.30 -5.88 4.29
C TYR A 153 7.49 -6.36 2.85
N VAL A 154 8.72 -6.78 2.51
CA VAL A 154 9.09 -7.28 1.19
C VAL A 154 9.46 -8.75 1.29
N HIS A 155 8.69 -9.63 0.63
CA HIS A 155 8.91 -11.08 0.71
C HIS A 155 8.52 -11.79 -0.60
N GLU A 156 8.75 -13.10 -0.66
CA GLU A 156 8.43 -13.92 -1.83
C GLU A 156 8.94 -13.30 -3.15
N LYS A 157 10.25 -13.01 -3.21
CA LYS A 157 10.90 -12.39 -4.37
C LYS A 157 10.35 -11.01 -4.75
N GLY A 158 9.75 -10.31 -3.80
CA GLY A 158 9.36 -8.92 -3.99
C GLY A 158 10.58 -8.05 -4.29
N GLN A 159 10.39 -7.06 -5.12
CA GLN A 159 11.40 -6.09 -5.53
C GLN A 159 10.87 -4.68 -5.20
N GLY A 160 11.29 -3.71 -5.93
CA GLY A 160 10.80 -2.34 -5.85
C GLY A 160 11.87 -1.34 -5.48
N LEU A 161 11.62 -0.11 -5.92
CA LEU A 161 12.38 1.05 -5.52
C LEU A 161 11.64 1.75 -4.38
N ILE A 162 12.24 1.72 -3.19
CA ILE A 162 11.70 2.32 -1.97
C ILE A 162 12.58 3.50 -1.62
N GLU A 163 12.13 4.73 -1.91
CA GLU A 163 12.97 5.90 -1.75
C GLU A 163 12.27 7.10 -1.10
N GLU A 164 13.05 7.85 -0.35
CA GLU A 164 12.60 9.12 0.24
C GLU A 164 11.30 9.00 1.07
N ASN A 165 11.08 7.83 1.70
CA ASN A 165 9.97 7.63 2.62
C ASN A 165 10.40 7.95 4.05
N GLU A 166 9.44 8.32 4.87
CA GLU A 166 9.57 8.40 6.32
C GLU A 166 8.80 7.24 6.97
N VAL A 167 9.53 6.28 7.56
CA VAL A 167 8.98 5.07 8.19
C VAL A 167 9.28 5.14 9.69
N TYR A 168 8.24 5.27 10.52
CA TYR A 168 8.48 5.51 11.95
C TYR A 168 7.38 5.01 12.88
N ALA A 169 7.73 4.81 14.12
CA ALA A 169 6.82 4.47 15.22
C ALA A 169 5.94 3.23 14.96
N ASN A 170 6.38 2.31 14.11
CA ASN A 170 5.70 1.04 13.88
C ASN A 170 6.05 0.04 14.99
N THR A 171 5.16 -0.90 15.25
CA THR A 171 5.29 -1.83 16.38
C THR A 171 6.36 -2.89 16.15
N LEU A 172 6.52 -3.34 14.91
CA LEU A 172 7.57 -4.29 14.53
C LEU A 172 8.67 -3.58 13.72
N ALA A 173 9.45 -4.30 12.92
CA ALA A 173 10.54 -3.69 12.16
C ALA A 173 10.04 -2.59 11.22
N GLY A 174 10.86 -1.56 11.04
CA GLY A 174 10.57 -0.51 10.07
C GLY A 174 10.41 -1.08 8.67
N VAL A 175 11.41 -1.85 8.23
CA VAL A 175 11.37 -2.58 6.95
C VAL A 175 11.82 -4.03 7.15
N TRP A 176 11.05 -4.98 6.65
CA TRP A 176 11.41 -6.40 6.59
C TRP A 176 11.68 -6.83 5.16
N ILE A 177 12.77 -7.56 4.94
CA ILE A 177 13.19 -8.07 3.65
C ILE A 177 13.53 -9.55 3.81
N THR A 178 12.79 -10.43 3.13
CA THR A 178 12.90 -11.87 3.32
C THR A 178 12.59 -12.66 2.06
N THR A 179 12.75 -13.95 2.11
CA THR A 179 12.30 -14.94 1.11
C THR A 179 12.72 -14.56 -0.33
N GLY A 180 14.03 -14.35 -0.52
CA GLY A 180 14.63 -14.08 -1.83
C GLY A 180 14.27 -12.72 -2.44
N SER A 181 13.80 -11.79 -1.63
CA SER A 181 13.46 -10.43 -2.08
C SER A 181 14.70 -9.55 -2.25
N THR A 182 14.63 -8.62 -3.19
CA THR A 182 15.77 -7.76 -3.59
C THR A 182 15.39 -6.29 -3.82
N PRO A 183 14.71 -5.62 -2.89
CA PRO A 183 14.37 -4.21 -3.05
C PRO A 183 15.61 -3.31 -2.98
N VAL A 184 15.49 -2.10 -3.54
CA VAL A 184 16.44 -1.02 -3.35
C VAL A 184 15.82 0.02 -2.42
N LEU A 185 16.44 0.22 -1.25
CA LEU A 185 16.06 1.24 -0.27
C LEU A 185 17.07 2.38 -0.33
N ARG A 186 16.64 3.57 -0.72
CA ARG A 186 17.55 4.72 -0.75
C ARG A 186 16.93 6.01 -0.22
N ARG A 187 17.73 6.79 0.46
CA ARG A 187 17.33 8.09 1.02
C ARG A 187 16.06 8.05 1.89
N ASN A 188 15.76 6.91 2.52
CA ASN A 188 14.65 6.82 3.46
C ASN A 188 15.10 7.28 4.85
N ARG A 189 14.17 7.81 5.62
CA ARG A 189 14.31 8.01 7.06
C ARG A 189 13.50 6.93 7.79
N ILE A 190 14.18 6.06 8.51
CA ILE A 190 13.58 4.91 9.20
C ILE A 190 13.92 5.05 10.68
N HIS A 191 12.92 5.34 11.52
CA HIS A 191 13.24 5.71 12.92
C HIS A 191 12.13 5.42 13.93
N SER A 192 12.50 5.51 15.19
CA SER A 192 11.59 5.48 16.34
C SER A 192 10.65 4.26 16.37
N GLY A 193 11.06 3.16 15.75
CA GLY A 193 10.31 1.89 15.78
C GLY A 193 10.52 1.14 17.08
N LYS A 194 9.56 0.31 17.46
CA LYS A 194 9.60 -0.48 18.68
C LYS A 194 10.45 -1.76 18.56
N GLN A 195 11.01 -2.02 17.40
CA GLN A 195 11.93 -3.13 17.14
C GLN A 195 13.12 -2.68 16.27
N VAL A 196 13.53 -3.50 15.31
CA VAL A 196 14.66 -3.27 14.40
C VAL A 196 14.28 -2.24 13.33
N GLY A 197 15.25 -1.44 12.89
CA GLY A 197 15.01 -0.53 11.76
C GLY A 197 14.79 -1.27 10.45
N VAL A 198 15.82 -1.99 9.96
CA VAL A 198 15.75 -2.82 8.77
C VAL A 198 16.19 -4.25 9.11
N TYR A 199 15.40 -5.24 8.73
CA TYR A 199 15.67 -6.64 9.04
C TYR A 199 15.72 -7.49 7.76
N PHE A 200 16.87 -8.10 7.52
CA PHE A 200 17.10 -9.09 6.47
C PHE A 200 17.16 -10.49 7.08
N TYR A 201 16.36 -11.42 6.59
CA TYR A 201 16.41 -12.82 7.00
C TYR A 201 15.88 -13.72 5.90
N ASP A 202 16.05 -15.03 6.06
CA ASP A 202 15.53 -16.05 5.14
C ASP A 202 15.80 -15.73 3.66
N ASN A 203 17.09 -15.55 3.31
CA ASN A 203 17.52 -15.18 1.96
C ASN A 203 16.99 -13.82 1.44
N GLY A 204 16.58 -12.93 2.31
CA GLY A 204 16.33 -11.55 1.92
C GLY A 204 17.62 -10.85 1.53
N HIS A 205 17.61 -10.21 0.38
CA HIS A 205 18.72 -9.42 -0.14
C HIS A 205 18.21 -8.00 -0.46
N GLY A 206 19.06 -7.19 -1.02
CA GLY A 206 18.68 -5.85 -1.42
C GLY A 206 19.81 -4.86 -1.20
N LYS A 207 19.53 -3.60 -1.46
CA LYS A 207 20.50 -2.53 -1.29
C LYS A 207 19.98 -1.48 -0.34
N LEU A 208 20.83 -1.03 0.57
CA LEU A 208 20.61 0.15 1.41
C LEU A 208 21.57 1.24 0.97
N GLU A 209 21.07 2.36 0.46
CA GLU A 209 21.85 3.46 -0.04
C GLU A 209 21.37 4.79 0.57
N ASP A 210 22.24 5.53 1.22
CA ASP A 210 21.97 6.87 1.77
C ASP A 210 20.76 6.96 2.72
N ASN A 211 20.40 5.89 3.43
CA ASN A 211 19.30 5.90 4.39
C ASN A 211 19.75 6.43 5.75
N ASP A 212 18.85 7.12 6.44
CA ASP A 212 18.99 7.57 7.82
C ASP A 212 18.17 6.65 8.75
N ILE A 213 18.86 5.79 9.53
CA ILE A 213 18.23 4.74 10.34
C ILE A 213 18.62 4.97 11.81
N PHE A 214 17.65 5.37 12.64
CA PHE A 214 17.97 5.82 14.00
C PHE A 214 16.84 5.64 15.01
N ASN A 215 17.17 5.73 16.31
CA ASN A 215 16.22 5.70 17.42
C ASN A 215 15.30 4.48 17.48
N HIS A 216 15.78 3.32 17.05
CA HIS A 216 15.06 2.06 17.21
C HIS A 216 15.32 1.45 18.59
N LEU A 217 14.35 0.70 19.11
CA LEU A 217 14.51 0.02 20.38
C LEU A 217 15.59 -1.08 20.34
N TYR A 218 15.78 -1.68 19.17
CA TYR A 218 16.83 -2.67 18.92
C TYR A 218 17.79 -2.16 17.82
N SER A 219 18.40 -3.05 17.08
CA SER A 219 19.40 -2.71 16.06
C SER A 219 18.82 -1.80 14.95
N GLY A 220 19.61 -0.87 14.44
CA GLY A 220 19.26 -0.12 13.26
C GLY A 220 19.10 -1.05 12.06
N VAL A 221 20.08 -1.94 11.83
CA VAL A 221 20.04 -2.97 10.78
C VAL A 221 20.40 -4.32 11.42
N GLN A 222 19.64 -5.35 11.08
CA GLN A 222 19.89 -6.74 11.48
C GLN A 222 19.87 -7.64 10.26
N ILE A 223 20.86 -8.53 10.15
CA ILE A 223 21.00 -9.49 9.06
C ILE A 223 21.16 -10.89 9.66
N ARG A 224 20.36 -11.86 9.17
CA ARG A 224 20.37 -13.24 9.65
C ARG A 224 20.34 -14.23 8.49
#